data_442620d775e04b56170415cde797829e
#
_entry.id   442620d775e04b56170415cde797829e
#
_cell.length_a   1.000
_cell.length_b   1.000
_cell.length_c   1.000
_cell.angle_alpha   90.00
_cell.angle_beta   90.00
_cell.angle_gamma   90.00
#
_symmetry.space_group_name_H-M   'P 1'
#
loop_
_entity.id
_entity.type
_entity.pdbx_description
1 polymer ?
#
loop_
_entity_poly.entity_id
_entity_poly.type
_entity_poly.pdbx_seq_one_letter_code
_entity_poly.pdbx_strand_id
1 'polypeptide(L)'
;MDDLDYYLPASRLCDFDREPAIQDKALKLTLGCADKQERVERIYQFVKELPYGLEDWDVKASETLRKGWGMCCGKTNLLVAMSRVLLIPARYKIFKIKAEQRLLEWAVGRDRELTTQLGDLPLEQDHLDCEVYLEGWKTYDPARDSRFEKGLKRLGIPLEREPITESIILASIDKWAETRQKNRRFREQRQAIFARVNEQLDRIRLLVKEP
;
A
#
# COMPACT_ATOMS: atom_id res chain seq x y z
N MET A 1 -11.68 -18.57 19.42
CA MET A 1 -12.39 -18.26 18.16
C MET A 1 -12.26 -16.76 17.98
N ASP A 2 -11.53 -16.30 16.95
CA ASP A 2 -11.37 -14.87 16.73
C ASP A 2 -12.75 -14.25 16.50
N ASP A 3 -13.04 -13.17 17.21
CA ASP A 3 -14.23 -12.36 16.95
C ASP A 3 -14.03 -11.64 15.61
N LEU A 4 -14.55 -12.22 14.54
CA LEU A 4 -14.39 -11.70 13.16
C LEU A 4 -15.06 -10.33 13.00
N ASP A 5 -16.09 -10.03 13.78
CA ASP A 5 -16.79 -8.75 13.76
C ASP A 5 -15.87 -7.60 14.21
N TYR A 6 -14.85 -7.90 15.01
CA TYR A 6 -13.81 -6.95 15.41
C TYR A 6 -13.03 -6.37 14.20
N TYR A 7 -13.01 -7.07 13.07
CA TYR A 7 -12.28 -6.68 11.85
C TYR A 7 -13.19 -6.11 10.75
N LEU A 8 -14.44 -5.73 11.08
CA LEU A 8 -15.38 -5.10 10.14
C LEU A 8 -15.48 -3.58 10.27
N PRO A 9 -15.30 -2.93 11.45
CA PRO A 9 -15.57 -1.52 11.60
C PRO A 9 -14.65 -0.61 10.79
N ALA A 10 -15.19 0.55 10.39
CA ALA A 10 -14.40 1.66 9.86
C ALA A 10 -13.46 2.26 10.92
N SER A 11 -12.49 3.04 10.49
CA SER A 11 -11.62 3.82 11.34
C SER A 11 -11.29 5.16 10.67
N ARG A 12 -10.48 5.99 11.30
CA ARG A 12 -10.10 7.30 10.75
C ARG A 12 -9.41 7.17 9.38
N LEU A 13 -8.53 6.18 9.20
CA LEU A 13 -7.82 5.95 7.95
C LEU A 13 -8.54 4.97 7.02
N CYS A 14 -9.36 4.08 7.58
CA CYS A 14 -10.23 3.15 6.86
C CYS A 14 -11.66 3.73 6.82
N ASP A 15 -11.86 4.82 6.11
CA ASP A 15 -12.97 5.78 6.22
C ASP A 15 -14.16 5.48 5.28
N PHE A 16 -14.41 4.22 4.94
CA PHE A 16 -15.47 3.81 4.01
C PHE A 16 -16.90 4.11 4.47
N ASP A 17 -17.11 4.30 5.78
CA ASP A 17 -18.39 4.66 6.37
C ASP A 17 -18.81 6.12 6.08
N ARG A 18 -17.87 6.97 5.74
CA ARG A 18 -18.04 8.40 5.46
C ARG A 18 -17.83 8.75 3.98
N GLU A 19 -17.42 7.79 3.18
CA GLU A 19 -16.99 8.01 1.80
C GLU A 19 -17.73 7.06 0.84
N PRO A 20 -18.91 7.47 0.35
CA PRO A 20 -19.74 6.64 -0.55
C PRO A 20 -19.00 6.14 -1.78
N ALA A 21 -18.01 6.89 -2.27
CA ALA A 21 -17.21 6.50 -3.43
C ALA A 21 -16.47 5.17 -3.25
N ILE A 22 -16.04 4.83 -2.01
CA ILE A 22 -15.42 3.53 -1.72
C ILE A 22 -16.46 2.41 -1.83
N GLN A 23 -17.66 2.65 -1.27
CA GLN A 23 -18.77 1.70 -1.28
C GLN A 23 -19.21 1.42 -2.73
N ASP A 24 -19.49 2.48 -3.49
CA ASP A 24 -19.89 2.40 -4.90
C ASP A 24 -18.85 1.66 -5.73
N LYS A 25 -17.57 1.97 -5.52
CA LYS A 25 -16.47 1.33 -6.26
C LYS A 25 -16.37 -0.15 -5.93
N ALA A 26 -16.44 -0.53 -4.64
CA ALA A 26 -16.37 -1.92 -4.22
C ALA A 26 -17.53 -2.74 -4.78
N LEU A 27 -18.76 -2.24 -4.66
CA LEU A 27 -19.96 -2.89 -5.17
C LEU A 27 -19.92 -3.02 -6.70
N LYS A 28 -19.48 -1.97 -7.41
CA LYS A 28 -19.36 -2.00 -8.88
C LYS A 28 -18.33 -3.04 -9.36
N LEU A 29 -17.18 -3.14 -8.70
CA LEU A 29 -16.15 -4.10 -9.07
C LEU A 29 -16.59 -5.54 -8.85
N THR A 30 -17.47 -5.78 -7.88
CA THR A 30 -17.87 -7.12 -7.46
C THR A 30 -19.25 -7.53 -7.96
N LEU A 31 -19.85 -6.70 -8.82
CA LEU A 31 -21.13 -7.02 -9.45
C LEU A 31 -20.99 -8.29 -10.31
N GLY A 32 -21.85 -9.28 -10.04
CA GLY A 32 -21.85 -10.56 -10.74
C GLY A 32 -20.80 -11.58 -10.28
N CYS A 33 -20.00 -11.27 -9.26
CA CYS A 33 -19.10 -12.27 -8.67
C CYS A 33 -19.88 -13.38 -7.97
N ALA A 34 -19.46 -14.62 -8.18
CA ALA A 34 -20.15 -15.80 -7.66
C ALA A 34 -19.98 -15.97 -6.13
N ASP A 35 -18.82 -15.63 -5.59
CA ASP A 35 -18.48 -15.89 -4.20
C ASP A 35 -17.57 -14.80 -3.58
N LYS A 36 -17.23 -14.96 -2.30
CA LYS A 36 -16.37 -14.03 -1.57
C LYS A 36 -14.94 -14.02 -2.11
N GLN A 37 -14.41 -15.17 -2.54
CA GLN A 37 -13.06 -15.27 -3.09
C GLN A 37 -12.94 -14.42 -4.35
N GLU A 38 -13.87 -14.57 -5.30
CA GLU A 38 -13.87 -13.77 -6.54
C GLU A 38 -14.02 -12.28 -6.25
N ARG A 39 -14.87 -11.89 -5.29
CA ARG A 39 -15.02 -10.49 -4.86
C ARG A 39 -13.70 -9.91 -4.36
N VAL A 40 -13.00 -10.64 -3.48
CA VAL A 40 -11.70 -10.21 -2.95
C VAL A 40 -10.65 -10.10 -4.06
N GLU A 41 -10.58 -11.07 -4.97
CA GLU A 41 -9.64 -11.01 -6.09
C GLU A 41 -9.89 -9.78 -6.99
N ARG A 42 -11.15 -9.45 -7.27
CA ARG A 42 -11.50 -8.27 -8.08
C ARG A 42 -11.08 -6.95 -7.43
N ILE A 43 -11.37 -6.77 -6.13
CA ILE A 43 -10.96 -5.56 -5.43
C ILE A 43 -9.43 -5.52 -5.23
N TYR A 44 -8.80 -6.66 -4.95
CA TYR A 44 -7.34 -6.76 -4.84
C TYR A 44 -6.66 -6.36 -6.14
N GLN A 45 -7.06 -6.92 -7.28
CA GLN A 45 -6.50 -6.57 -8.59
C GLN A 45 -6.68 -5.08 -8.89
N PHE A 46 -7.84 -4.51 -8.62
CA PHE A 46 -8.06 -3.08 -8.77
C PHE A 46 -7.07 -2.27 -7.93
N VAL A 47 -6.92 -2.57 -6.64
CA VAL A 47 -6.03 -1.83 -5.74
C VAL A 47 -4.56 -2.07 -6.10
N LYS A 48 -4.20 -3.31 -6.46
CA LYS A 48 -2.83 -3.67 -6.86
C LYS A 48 -2.38 -2.89 -8.09
N GLU A 49 -3.26 -2.68 -9.07
CA GLU A 49 -2.91 -1.96 -10.30
C GLU A 49 -2.86 -0.43 -10.15
N LEU A 50 -3.26 0.13 -9.00
CA LEU A 50 -2.97 1.53 -8.72
C LEU A 50 -1.45 1.74 -8.62
N PRO A 51 -0.88 2.76 -9.29
CA PRO A 51 0.56 3.03 -9.23
C PRO A 51 1.10 3.13 -7.80
N TYR A 52 2.21 2.47 -7.51
CA TYR A 52 2.93 2.63 -6.25
C TYR A 52 3.68 3.95 -6.23
N GLY A 53 3.59 4.70 -5.14
CA GLY A 53 4.37 5.91 -4.92
C GLY A 53 4.56 6.19 -3.43
N LEU A 54 5.62 6.93 -3.09
CA LEU A 54 5.90 7.32 -1.72
C LEU A 54 4.96 8.44 -1.27
N GLU A 55 4.49 8.32 -0.04
CA GLU A 55 3.61 9.28 0.63
C GLU A 55 3.72 9.15 2.14
N ASP A 56 3.02 9.99 2.88
CA ASP A 56 2.93 9.88 4.33
C ASP A 56 2.11 8.63 4.76
N TRP A 57 2.30 8.18 5.99
CA TRP A 57 1.67 6.96 6.53
C TRP A 57 0.19 7.16 6.90
N ASP A 58 -0.28 8.40 7.05
CA ASP A 58 -1.64 8.74 7.51
C ASP A 58 -2.64 9.01 6.39
N VAL A 59 -2.41 8.44 5.23
CA VAL A 59 -3.29 8.57 4.05
C VAL A 59 -4.53 7.71 4.22
N LYS A 60 -5.69 8.33 4.02
CA LYS A 60 -6.99 7.66 4.09
C LYS A 60 -7.25 6.77 2.88
N ALA A 61 -8.11 5.76 3.06
CA ALA A 61 -8.58 4.92 1.95
C ALA A 61 -9.24 5.75 0.84
N SER A 62 -10.07 6.73 1.21
CA SER A 62 -10.73 7.65 0.28
C SER A 62 -9.75 8.50 -0.53
N GLU A 63 -8.67 8.97 0.09
CA GLU A 63 -7.63 9.73 -0.59
C GLU A 63 -6.88 8.88 -1.62
N THR A 64 -6.57 7.63 -1.27
CA THR A 64 -5.93 6.69 -2.21
C THR A 64 -6.83 6.42 -3.41
N LEU A 65 -8.13 6.19 -3.17
CA LEU A 65 -9.10 6.01 -4.26
C LEU A 65 -9.18 7.25 -5.17
N ARG A 66 -9.29 8.44 -4.58
CA ARG A 66 -9.44 9.72 -5.31
C ARG A 66 -8.24 10.07 -6.15
N LYS A 67 -7.01 9.91 -5.62
CA LYS A 67 -5.78 10.24 -6.36
C LYS A 67 -5.33 9.14 -7.32
N GLY A 68 -5.84 7.89 -7.15
CA GLY A 68 -5.56 6.78 -8.05
C GLY A 68 -4.15 6.20 -7.94
N TRP A 69 -3.44 6.43 -6.83
CA TRP A 69 -2.12 5.87 -6.54
C TRP A 69 -1.87 5.83 -5.02
N GLY A 70 -0.85 5.11 -4.56
CA GLY A 70 -0.52 5.09 -3.14
C GLY A 70 0.70 4.26 -2.78
N MET A 71 1.20 4.50 -1.56
CA MET A 71 2.18 3.65 -0.91
C MET A 71 1.51 2.36 -0.37
N CYS A 72 2.30 1.41 0.13
CA CYS A 72 1.75 0.19 0.75
C CYS A 72 0.66 0.49 1.77
N CYS A 73 0.85 1.50 2.63
CA CYS A 73 -0.12 1.90 3.64
C CYS A 73 -1.45 2.36 3.03
N GLY A 74 -1.44 3.35 2.13
CA GLY A 74 -2.67 3.87 1.49
C GLY A 74 -3.40 2.80 0.69
N LYS A 75 -2.67 1.97 -0.08
CA LYS A 75 -3.26 0.88 -0.86
C LYS A 75 -3.82 -0.22 0.04
N THR A 76 -3.14 -0.57 1.13
CA THR A 76 -3.67 -1.54 2.12
C THR A 76 -4.91 -0.97 2.82
N ASN A 77 -4.93 0.32 3.19
CA ASN A 77 -6.14 0.98 3.72
C ASN A 77 -7.33 0.84 2.78
N LEU A 78 -7.12 1.07 1.48
CA LEU A 78 -8.18 0.96 0.48
C LEU A 78 -8.66 -0.48 0.31
N LEU A 79 -7.76 -1.47 0.30
CA LEU A 79 -8.12 -2.87 0.19
C LEU A 79 -8.91 -3.35 1.42
N VAL A 80 -8.47 -2.99 2.63
CA VAL A 80 -9.20 -3.28 3.88
C VAL A 80 -10.57 -2.62 3.86
N ALA A 81 -10.67 -1.35 3.46
CA ALA A 81 -11.94 -0.62 3.38
C ALA A 81 -12.92 -1.29 2.41
N MET A 82 -12.48 -1.62 1.19
CA MET A 82 -13.33 -2.30 0.19
C MET A 82 -13.76 -3.70 0.65
N SER A 83 -12.89 -4.46 1.31
CA SER A 83 -13.25 -5.77 1.88
C SER A 83 -14.35 -5.63 2.94
N ARG A 84 -14.23 -4.66 3.83
CA ARG A 84 -15.21 -4.41 4.90
C ARG A 84 -16.55 -3.89 4.39
N VAL A 85 -16.55 -3.09 3.31
CA VAL A 85 -17.80 -2.72 2.59
C VAL A 85 -18.58 -3.96 2.16
N LEU A 86 -17.88 -5.02 1.77
CA LEU A 86 -18.47 -6.29 1.34
C LEU A 86 -18.79 -7.24 2.51
N LEU A 87 -18.70 -6.74 3.75
CA LEU A 87 -18.85 -7.53 4.99
C LEU A 87 -17.88 -8.71 5.06
N ILE A 88 -16.68 -8.54 4.52
CA ILE A 88 -15.60 -9.51 4.58
C ILE A 88 -14.58 -9.00 5.61
N PRO A 89 -14.33 -9.73 6.72
CA PRO A 89 -13.37 -9.32 7.73
C PRO A 89 -11.99 -9.15 7.13
N ALA A 90 -11.35 -7.99 7.41
CA ALA A 90 -10.03 -7.68 6.90
C ALA A 90 -9.21 -6.94 7.96
N ARG A 91 -7.89 -7.21 8.01
CA ARG A 91 -6.99 -6.67 9.01
C ARG A 91 -5.63 -6.31 8.41
N TYR A 92 -4.85 -5.56 9.14
CA TYR A 92 -3.52 -5.13 8.75
C TYR A 92 -2.49 -6.08 9.33
N LYS A 93 -1.55 -6.50 8.48
CA LYS A 93 -0.36 -7.24 8.87
C LYS A 93 0.85 -6.35 8.63
N ILE A 94 1.55 -6.00 9.69
CA ILE A 94 2.66 -5.04 9.66
C ILE A 94 3.94 -5.76 10.07
N PHE A 95 4.99 -5.58 9.29
CA PHE A 95 6.31 -6.13 9.56
C PHE A 95 7.38 -5.23 8.95
N LYS A 96 8.63 -5.42 9.30
CA LYS A 96 9.74 -4.77 8.63
C LYS A 96 10.29 -5.64 7.52
N ILE A 97 10.71 -4.98 6.46
CA ILE A 97 11.45 -5.55 5.34
C ILE A 97 12.80 -4.85 5.21
N LYS A 98 13.77 -5.54 4.62
CA LYS A 98 15.00 -4.89 4.19
C LYS A 98 14.74 -4.11 2.91
N ALA A 99 15.16 -2.83 2.90
CA ALA A 99 15.10 -2.04 1.68
C ALA A 99 16.08 -2.60 0.64
N GLU A 100 15.62 -2.73 -0.60
CA GLU A 100 16.49 -3.16 -1.69
C GLU A 100 17.40 -2.00 -2.12
N GLN A 101 18.70 -2.11 -1.87
CA GLN A 101 19.66 -1.05 -2.11
C GLN A 101 19.66 -0.58 -3.57
N ARG A 102 19.58 -1.50 -4.54
CA ARG A 102 19.52 -1.14 -5.97
C ARG A 102 18.27 -0.35 -6.32
N LEU A 103 17.13 -0.61 -5.63
CA LEU A 103 15.92 0.19 -5.80
C LEU A 103 16.11 1.59 -5.23
N LEU A 104 16.79 1.74 -4.10
CA LEU A 104 17.11 3.06 -3.53
C LEU A 104 18.01 3.84 -4.47
N GLU A 105 19.06 3.23 -5.02
CA GLU A 105 19.94 3.84 -6.02
C GLU A 105 19.17 4.32 -7.27
N TRP A 106 18.22 3.53 -7.74
CA TRP A 106 17.33 3.93 -8.83
C TRP A 106 16.36 5.04 -8.43
N ALA A 107 15.81 4.99 -7.21
CA ALA A 107 14.88 5.99 -6.68
C ALA A 107 15.53 7.36 -6.49
N VAL A 108 16.83 7.41 -6.20
CA VAL A 108 17.60 8.67 -6.15
C VAL A 108 18.03 9.11 -7.57
N GLY A 109 18.22 8.17 -8.48
CA GLY A 109 18.69 8.44 -9.84
C GLY A 109 20.07 9.11 -9.84
N ARG A 110 20.22 10.19 -10.64
CA ARG A 110 21.43 11.02 -10.69
C ARG A 110 21.33 12.28 -9.84
N ASP A 111 20.32 12.37 -9.02
CA ASP A 111 20.05 13.53 -8.19
C ASP A 111 20.95 13.52 -6.95
N ARG A 112 22.01 14.33 -6.98
CA ARG A 112 22.99 14.40 -5.88
C ARG A 112 22.39 14.91 -4.58
N GLU A 113 21.41 15.80 -4.65
CA GLU A 113 20.74 16.32 -3.47
C GLU A 113 19.85 15.24 -2.84
N LEU A 114 19.08 14.50 -3.64
CA LEU A 114 18.34 13.33 -3.17
C LEU A 114 19.28 12.28 -2.56
N THR A 115 20.41 12.01 -3.19
CA THR A 115 21.41 11.07 -2.66
C THR A 115 21.87 11.49 -1.27
N THR A 116 22.16 12.78 -1.07
CA THR A 116 22.59 13.33 0.24
C THR A 116 21.46 13.25 1.26
N GLN A 117 20.21 13.56 0.87
CA GLN A 117 19.06 13.57 1.78
C GLN A 117 18.57 12.16 2.15
N LEU A 118 18.74 11.18 1.26
CA LEU A 118 18.28 9.80 1.42
C LEU A 118 19.41 8.82 1.80
N GLY A 119 20.66 9.26 1.72
CA GLY A 119 21.83 8.40 1.99
C GLY A 119 21.89 7.80 3.40
N ASP A 120 21.20 8.44 4.36
CA ASP A 120 21.08 7.98 5.75
C ASP A 120 19.76 7.26 6.04
N LEU A 121 18.97 6.91 5.00
CA LEU A 121 17.75 6.16 5.23
C LEU A 121 18.06 4.78 5.79
N PRO A 122 17.32 4.37 6.85
CA PRO A 122 17.50 3.02 7.39
C PRO A 122 17.17 2.00 6.29
N LEU A 123 18.03 0.98 6.17
CA LEU A 123 17.80 -0.15 5.27
C LEU A 123 16.60 -1.00 5.68
N GLU A 124 15.99 -0.71 6.83
CA GLU A 124 14.79 -1.36 7.32
C GLU A 124 13.58 -0.44 7.13
N GLN A 125 12.55 -0.97 6.52
CA GLN A 125 11.30 -0.25 6.25
C GLN A 125 10.11 -1.01 6.80
N ASP A 126 9.14 -0.29 7.37
CA ASP A 126 7.85 -0.88 7.66
C ASP A 126 7.12 -1.23 6.36
N HIS A 127 6.45 -2.36 6.35
CA HIS A 127 5.61 -2.84 5.24
C HIS A 127 4.26 -3.29 5.77
N LEU A 128 3.22 -3.06 4.95
CA LEU A 128 1.85 -3.42 5.29
C LEU A 128 1.25 -4.30 4.20
N ASP A 129 0.74 -5.44 4.65
CA ASP A 129 -0.15 -6.30 3.89
C ASP A 129 -1.57 -6.22 4.42
N CYS A 130 -2.53 -6.62 3.61
CA CYS A 130 -3.90 -6.88 4.01
C CYS A 130 -4.08 -8.38 4.25
N GLU A 131 -4.64 -8.77 5.38
CA GLU A 131 -5.19 -10.11 5.56
C GLU A 131 -6.72 -10.06 5.49
N VAL A 132 -7.30 -10.95 4.70
CA VAL A 132 -8.75 -11.07 4.49
C VAL A 132 -9.20 -12.48 4.91
N TYR A 133 -10.34 -12.57 5.59
CA TYR A 133 -10.87 -13.85 6.06
C TYR A 133 -11.77 -14.53 5.04
N LEU A 134 -11.29 -15.64 4.48
CA LEU A 134 -11.97 -16.49 3.49
C LEU A 134 -11.82 -17.95 3.93
N GLU A 135 -12.64 -18.46 4.84
CA GLU A 135 -12.44 -19.78 5.49
C GLU A 135 -11.14 -19.90 6.31
N GLY A 136 -10.37 -18.82 6.39
CA GLY A 136 -9.11 -18.62 7.04
C GLY A 136 -8.49 -17.31 6.59
N TRP A 137 -7.49 -16.82 7.31
CA TRP A 137 -6.79 -15.59 6.95
C TRP A 137 -5.89 -15.80 5.74
N LYS A 138 -6.09 -15.02 4.69
CA LYS A 138 -5.26 -14.99 3.47
C LYS A 138 -4.59 -13.62 3.33
N THR A 139 -3.28 -13.63 3.08
CA THR A 139 -2.48 -12.41 2.93
C THR A 139 -2.48 -11.93 1.49
N TYR A 140 -2.68 -10.63 1.30
CA TYR A 140 -2.63 -9.90 0.04
C TYR A 140 -1.68 -8.71 0.17
N ASP A 141 -0.69 -8.61 -0.71
CA ASP A 141 0.21 -7.47 -0.83
C ASP A 141 -0.18 -6.59 -2.02
N PRO A 142 -0.88 -5.47 -1.82
CA PRO A 142 -1.29 -4.59 -2.90
C PRO A 142 -0.21 -3.57 -3.30
N ALA A 143 0.95 -3.52 -2.64
CA ALA A 143 1.85 -2.39 -2.70
C ALA A 143 2.34 -2.08 -4.12
N ARG A 144 2.98 -3.02 -4.82
CA ARG A 144 3.59 -2.78 -6.12
C ARG A 144 2.63 -3.10 -7.26
N ASP A 145 2.44 -2.16 -8.19
CA ASP A 145 1.68 -2.40 -9.42
C ASP A 145 2.45 -3.27 -10.41
N SER A 146 1.72 -3.95 -11.30
CA SER A 146 2.30 -4.92 -12.25
C SER A 146 3.32 -4.29 -13.21
N ARG A 147 3.12 -3.02 -13.63
CA ARG A 147 4.08 -2.32 -14.49
C ARG A 147 5.39 -2.03 -13.74
N PHE A 148 5.29 -1.61 -12.48
CA PHE A 148 6.44 -1.39 -11.63
C PHE A 148 7.21 -2.70 -11.39
N GLU A 149 6.53 -3.79 -11.06
CA GLU A 149 7.16 -5.11 -10.89
C GLU A 149 7.89 -5.58 -12.16
N LYS A 150 7.27 -5.40 -13.34
CA LYS A 150 7.93 -5.72 -14.61
C LYS A 150 9.18 -4.87 -14.84
N GLY A 151 9.12 -3.57 -14.49
CA GLY A 151 10.26 -2.68 -14.55
C GLY A 151 11.40 -3.11 -13.62
N LEU A 152 11.09 -3.47 -12.38
CA LEU A 152 12.06 -3.99 -11.41
C LEU A 152 12.74 -5.27 -11.92
N LYS A 153 11.98 -6.22 -12.48
CA LYS A 153 12.54 -7.43 -13.10
C LYS A 153 13.53 -7.11 -14.20
N ARG A 154 13.25 -6.11 -15.07
CA ARG A 154 14.18 -5.67 -16.11
C ARG A 154 15.47 -5.09 -15.56
N LEU A 155 15.42 -4.48 -14.38
CA LEU A 155 16.59 -3.97 -13.67
C LEU A 155 17.33 -5.06 -12.88
N GLY A 156 16.82 -6.29 -12.87
CA GLY A 156 17.34 -7.39 -12.05
C GLY A 156 17.19 -7.13 -10.55
N ILE A 157 16.12 -6.41 -10.16
CA ILE A 157 15.79 -6.13 -8.77
C ILE A 157 14.79 -7.20 -8.29
N PRO A 158 15.07 -7.91 -7.19
CA PRO A 158 14.18 -8.93 -6.65
C PRO A 158 12.80 -8.37 -6.30
N LEU A 159 11.76 -9.17 -6.50
CA LEU A 159 10.40 -8.79 -6.10
C LEU A 159 10.06 -9.26 -4.69
N GLU A 160 10.67 -10.34 -4.27
CA GLU A 160 10.47 -10.95 -2.96
C GLU A 160 10.88 -9.96 -1.87
N ARG A 161 10.07 -9.90 -0.83
CA ARG A 161 10.29 -9.08 0.36
C ARG A 161 10.11 -9.95 1.58
N GLU A 162 11.21 -10.45 2.10
CA GLU A 162 11.17 -11.29 3.29
C GLU A 162 10.98 -10.42 4.54
N PRO A 163 10.05 -10.78 5.42
CA PRO A 163 9.94 -10.17 6.74
C PRO A 163 11.21 -10.40 7.54
N ILE A 164 11.75 -9.32 8.15
CA ILE A 164 12.89 -9.40 9.07
C ILE A 164 12.46 -9.25 10.53
N THR A 165 11.17 -9.07 10.79
CA THR A 165 10.57 -9.05 12.12
C THR A 165 9.31 -9.91 12.15
N GLU A 166 8.89 -10.29 13.35
CA GLU A 166 7.54 -10.81 13.55
C GLU A 166 6.48 -9.79 13.09
N SER A 167 5.35 -10.31 12.64
CA SER A 167 4.25 -9.47 12.18
C SER A 167 3.39 -9.00 13.32
N ILE A 168 2.97 -7.74 13.27
CA ILE A 168 1.96 -7.15 14.15
C ILE A 168 0.62 -7.17 13.40
N ILE A 169 -0.42 -7.72 14.03
CA ILE A 169 -1.77 -7.79 13.47
C ILE A 169 -2.65 -6.74 14.13
N LEU A 170 -3.27 -5.86 13.34
CA LEU A 170 -4.11 -4.77 13.84
C LEU A 170 -5.43 -4.70 13.07
N ALA A 171 -6.53 -4.41 13.77
CA ALA A 171 -7.82 -4.07 13.14
C ALA A 171 -7.82 -2.62 12.60
N SER A 172 -7.05 -1.71 13.20
CA SER A 172 -6.87 -0.34 12.74
C SER A 172 -5.41 0.07 12.87
N ILE A 173 -4.93 0.84 11.90
CA ILE A 173 -3.56 1.40 11.92
C ILE A 173 -3.51 2.86 12.36
N ASP A 174 -4.59 3.45 12.80
CA ASP A 174 -4.68 4.88 13.12
C ASP A 174 -3.59 5.31 14.12
N LYS A 175 -3.50 4.62 15.27
CA LYS A 175 -2.48 4.89 16.28
C LYS A 175 -1.07 4.56 15.80
N TRP A 176 -0.93 3.47 15.06
CA TRP A 176 0.36 3.08 14.48
C TRP A 176 0.88 4.15 13.50
N ALA A 177 0.05 4.63 12.59
CA ALA A 177 0.41 5.69 11.64
C ALA A 177 0.80 7.00 12.34
N GLU A 178 0.12 7.37 13.42
CA GLU A 178 0.46 8.54 14.23
C GLU A 178 1.89 8.47 14.79
N THR A 179 2.36 7.30 15.17
CA THR A 179 3.73 7.12 15.68
C THR A 179 4.80 7.38 14.60
N ARG A 180 4.47 7.23 13.30
CA ARG A 180 5.36 7.47 12.16
C ARG A 180 5.40 8.94 11.76
N GLN A 181 4.48 9.75 12.29
CA GLN A 181 4.35 11.17 11.93
C GLN A 181 4.96 12.14 12.95
N LYS A 182 5.81 11.68 13.85
CA LYS A 182 6.38 12.51 14.92
C LYS A 182 7.02 13.82 14.47
N ASN A 183 7.37 13.96 13.20
CA ASN A 183 7.99 15.18 12.64
C ASN A 183 7.10 15.86 11.58
N ARG A 184 5.89 16.30 11.96
CA ARG A 184 5.01 17.11 11.09
C ARG A 184 5.69 18.39 10.56
N ARG A 185 6.66 18.94 11.32
CA ARG A 185 7.39 20.16 10.97
C ARG A 185 8.11 20.09 9.61
N PHE A 186 8.46 18.90 9.15
CA PHE A 186 9.16 18.69 7.86
C PHE A 186 8.27 18.02 6.80
N ARG A 187 6.95 18.12 6.96
CA ARG A 187 6.01 17.45 6.03
C ARG A 187 6.17 17.94 4.60
N GLU A 188 6.23 19.27 4.39
CA GLU A 188 6.37 19.85 3.05
C GLU A 188 7.68 19.46 2.38
N GLN A 189 8.80 19.53 3.11
CA GLN A 189 10.09 19.09 2.60
C GLN A 189 10.08 17.60 2.22
N ARG A 190 9.50 16.75 3.07
CA ARG A 190 9.36 15.33 2.81
C ARG A 190 8.48 15.05 1.60
N GLN A 191 7.39 15.78 1.42
CA GLN A 191 6.51 15.65 0.25
C GLN A 191 7.22 16.07 -1.04
N ALA A 192 8.05 17.11 -1.01
CA ALA A 192 8.87 17.49 -2.14
C ALA A 192 9.89 16.40 -2.52
N ILE A 193 10.53 15.77 -1.52
CA ILE A 193 11.42 14.62 -1.73
C ILE A 193 10.64 13.45 -2.34
N PHE A 194 9.47 13.11 -1.79
CA PHE A 194 8.64 12.02 -2.29
C PHE A 194 8.20 12.25 -3.74
N ALA A 195 7.83 13.49 -4.10
CA ALA A 195 7.48 13.82 -5.49
C ALA A 195 8.63 13.50 -6.44
N ARG A 196 9.85 13.93 -6.11
CA ARG A 196 11.05 13.66 -6.93
C ARG A 196 11.37 12.15 -7.01
N VAL A 197 11.23 11.41 -5.91
CA VAL A 197 11.40 9.95 -5.91
C VAL A 197 10.32 9.29 -6.78
N ASN A 198 9.08 9.71 -6.68
CA ASN A 198 7.97 9.16 -7.45
C ASN A 198 8.18 9.33 -8.96
N GLU A 199 8.75 10.44 -9.41
CA GLU A 199 9.16 10.62 -10.82
C GLU A 199 10.18 9.54 -11.26
N GLN A 200 11.13 9.15 -10.40
CA GLN A 200 12.06 8.07 -10.72
C GLN A 200 11.37 6.69 -10.74
N LEU A 201 10.42 6.45 -9.83
CA LEU A 201 9.63 5.22 -9.85
C LEU A 201 8.78 5.11 -11.12
N ASP A 202 8.24 6.22 -11.63
CA ASP A 202 7.52 6.26 -12.89
C ASP A 202 8.44 5.93 -14.09
N ARG A 203 9.69 6.38 -14.07
CA ARG A 203 10.68 5.99 -15.10
C ARG A 203 10.93 4.48 -15.13
N ILE A 204 10.90 3.80 -13.97
CA ILE A 204 11.01 2.33 -13.92
C ILE A 204 9.82 1.68 -14.65
N ARG A 205 8.60 2.21 -14.51
CA ARG A 205 7.41 1.73 -15.24
C ARG A 205 7.57 1.90 -16.76
N LEU A 206 8.20 3.00 -17.20
CA LEU A 206 8.44 3.28 -18.62
C LEU A 206 9.47 2.35 -19.27
N LEU A 207 10.28 1.61 -18.49
CA LEU A 207 11.15 0.57 -19.04
C LEU A 207 10.36 -0.58 -19.66
N VAL A 208 9.08 -0.71 -19.32
CA VAL A 208 8.18 -1.70 -19.90
C VAL A 208 7.52 -1.09 -21.11
N LYS A 209 8.03 -1.40 -22.32
CA LYS A 209 7.30 -1.06 -23.56
C LYS A 209 5.97 -1.82 -23.54
N GLU A 210 4.88 -1.13 -23.84
CA GLU A 210 3.62 -1.80 -24.15
C GLU A 210 3.80 -2.64 -25.41
N PRO A 211 3.20 -3.83 -25.47
CA PRO A 211 3.22 -4.64 -26.68
C PRO A 211 2.47 -3.95 -27.80
#